data_6da1f1e5471c355a93c1567c959854e9
#
_entry.id   6da1f1e5471c355a93c1567c959854e9
#
_cell.length_a   1.000
_cell.length_b   1.000
_cell.length_c   1.000
_cell.angle_alpha   90.00
_cell.angle_beta   90.00
_cell.angle_gamma   90.00
#
_symmetry.space_group_name_H-M   'P 1'
#
loop_
_entity.id
_entity.type
_entity.pdbx_description
1 polymer ?
#
loop_
_entity_poly.entity_id
_entity_poly.type
_entity_poly.pdbx_seq_one_letter_code
_entity_poly.pdbx_strand_id
1 'polypeptide(L)'
;MKRVLFSISILIMLLAACAPQAQPTDLPPVIEDQATEIAENLTPAQLAAVNAVAQNLGLAAEQIRLVSAEAVEWPDSCLGITTEGIACAQVITSGFQIILDAAGRQVEYHTNEDGTVILPATEALTWSRSGGIAGFCDNLTVYLSGEVRGTNCNTSQPVVKRLSELLSAEEIATLNEWISRYGLVEIDASDPEGVSDRMTINLKLTGTGTEQLTDPATEQVLLQFVQSLNDRLMVP
;
A
#
# COMPACT_ATOMS: atom_id res chain seq x y z
N MET A 1 -38.42 50.87 78.22
CA MET A 1 -37.47 50.08 77.40
C MET A 1 -38.02 48.64 77.38
N LYS A 2 -38.80 48.32 76.36
CA LYS A 2 -39.45 46.99 76.17
C LYS A 2 -38.71 46.23 75.04
N ARG A 3 -38.13 45.09 75.42
CA ARG A 3 -37.53 44.16 74.48
C ARG A 3 -38.62 43.23 73.94
N VAL A 4 -38.84 43.28 72.64
CA VAL A 4 -39.72 42.34 71.89
C VAL A 4 -38.83 41.25 71.37
N LEU A 5 -39.06 40.01 71.78
CA LEU A 5 -38.47 38.81 71.27
C LEU A 5 -39.34 38.30 70.13
N PHE A 6 -38.76 38.28 68.89
CA PHE A 6 -39.40 37.66 67.75
C PHE A 6 -38.88 36.23 67.58
N SER A 7 -39.76 35.26 67.81
CA SER A 7 -39.49 33.85 67.59
C SER A 7 -39.70 33.60 66.09
N ILE A 8 -38.65 33.22 65.42
CA ILE A 8 -38.70 32.75 63.99
C ILE A 8 -38.76 31.24 64.03
N SER A 9 -39.93 30.68 63.67
CA SER A 9 -40.10 29.26 63.41
C SER A 9 -39.54 28.94 62.03
N ILE A 10 -38.46 28.16 61.96
CA ILE A 10 -37.89 27.66 60.74
C ILE A 10 -38.63 26.38 60.34
N LEU A 11 -39.42 26.45 59.30
CA LEU A 11 -40.08 25.31 58.70
C LEU A 11 -39.08 24.66 57.73
N ILE A 12 -38.52 23.52 58.05
CA ILE A 12 -37.63 22.74 57.20
C ILE A 12 -38.50 21.91 56.24
N MET A 13 -38.58 22.34 54.98
CA MET A 13 -39.12 21.54 53.89
C MET A 13 -38.06 20.53 53.46
N LEU A 14 -38.32 19.25 53.71
CA LEU A 14 -37.58 18.14 53.13
C LEU A 14 -38.00 17.98 51.66
N LEU A 15 -37.17 18.49 50.75
CA LEU A 15 -37.24 18.19 49.33
C LEU A 15 -36.57 16.83 49.09
N ALA A 16 -37.36 15.79 48.89
CA ALA A 16 -36.90 14.51 48.36
C ALA A 16 -36.49 14.69 46.89
N ALA A 17 -35.21 14.85 46.61
CA ALA A 17 -34.68 14.81 45.28
C ALA A 17 -34.68 13.37 44.77
N CYS A 18 -35.61 13.01 43.87
CA CYS A 18 -35.51 11.83 43.03
C CYS A 18 -34.33 12.05 42.05
N ALA A 19 -33.16 11.50 42.34
CA ALA A 19 -32.10 11.36 41.37
C ALA A 19 -32.49 10.27 40.36
N PRO A 20 -32.48 10.55 39.05
CA PRO A 20 -32.64 9.49 38.09
C PRO A 20 -31.45 8.53 38.19
N GLN A 21 -31.74 7.24 38.50
CA GLN A 21 -30.75 6.18 38.39
C GLN A 21 -30.31 6.12 36.91
N ALA A 22 -29.05 6.42 36.65
CA ALA A 22 -28.42 6.11 35.35
C ALA A 22 -28.50 4.59 35.17
N GLN A 23 -29.30 4.15 34.21
CA GLN A 23 -29.23 2.78 33.75
C GLN A 23 -27.81 2.56 33.19
N PRO A 24 -27.17 1.42 33.47
CA PRO A 24 -25.95 1.05 32.76
C PRO A 24 -26.30 1.04 31.29
N THR A 25 -25.69 1.93 30.54
CA THR A 25 -25.71 1.89 29.07
C THR A 25 -25.00 0.58 28.70
N ASP A 26 -25.77 -0.40 28.25
CA ASP A 26 -25.20 -1.54 27.56
C ASP A 26 -24.38 -0.96 26.39
N LEU A 27 -23.08 -0.89 26.56
CA LEU A 27 -22.15 -0.67 25.47
C LEU A 27 -22.41 -1.81 24.48
N PRO A 28 -22.57 -1.52 23.17
CA PRO A 28 -22.67 -2.57 22.20
C PRO A 28 -21.44 -3.48 22.35
N PRO A 29 -21.59 -4.80 22.14
CA PRO A 29 -20.48 -5.74 22.29
C PRO A 29 -19.30 -5.28 21.46
N VAL A 30 -18.14 -5.29 22.10
CA VAL A 30 -16.86 -4.89 21.55
C VAL A 30 -16.64 -5.65 20.23
N ILE A 31 -16.28 -4.91 19.19
CA ILE A 31 -16.07 -5.38 17.79
C ILE A 31 -14.92 -6.42 17.69
N GLU A 32 -14.32 -6.83 18.78
CA GLU A 32 -13.24 -7.84 18.85
C GLU A 32 -13.64 -9.21 18.27
N ASP A 33 -14.94 -9.53 18.32
CA ASP A 33 -15.45 -10.84 17.87
C ASP A 33 -15.57 -10.93 16.33
N GLN A 34 -15.74 -9.81 15.63
CA GLN A 34 -15.88 -9.81 14.16
C GLN A 34 -14.55 -9.98 13.41
N ALA A 35 -13.46 -9.43 13.94
CA ALA A 35 -12.15 -9.56 13.32
C ALA A 35 -11.62 -11.00 13.41
N THR A 36 -11.88 -11.68 14.54
CA THR A 36 -11.54 -13.08 14.74
C THR A 36 -12.40 -13.99 13.84
N GLU A 37 -13.68 -13.67 13.66
CA GLU A 37 -14.61 -14.44 12.81
C GLU A 37 -14.27 -14.33 11.32
N ILE A 38 -13.75 -13.17 10.86
CA ILE A 38 -13.29 -12.97 9.49
C ILE A 38 -12.04 -13.81 9.21
N ALA A 39 -11.08 -13.84 10.13
CA ALA A 39 -9.83 -14.60 9.98
C ALA A 39 -10.05 -16.12 9.96
N GLU A 40 -11.04 -16.63 10.67
CA GLU A 40 -11.37 -18.07 10.72
C GLU A 40 -11.99 -18.62 9.41
N ASN A 41 -12.51 -17.76 8.54
CA ASN A 41 -13.17 -18.14 7.30
C ASN A 41 -12.35 -17.90 6.02
N LEU A 42 -11.13 -17.34 6.13
CA LEU A 42 -10.28 -17.11 4.96
C LEU A 42 -9.58 -18.40 4.51
N THR A 43 -9.50 -18.60 3.21
CA THR A 43 -8.65 -19.65 2.63
C THR A 43 -7.16 -19.33 2.88
N PRO A 44 -6.26 -20.34 2.79
CA PRO A 44 -4.82 -20.09 2.94
C PRO A 44 -4.30 -18.97 2.02
N ALA A 45 -4.74 -18.93 0.76
CA ALA A 45 -4.37 -17.90 -0.20
C ALA A 45 -4.86 -16.50 0.20
N GLN A 46 -6.11 -16.40 0.65
CA GLN A 46 -6.67 -15.13 1.14
C GLN A 46 -5.94 -14.62 2.39
N LEU A 47 -5.68 -15.54 3.34
CA LEU A 47 -4.93 -15.21 4.55
C LEU A 47 -3.50 -14.77 4.23
N ALA A 48 -2.83 -15.42 3.26
CA ALA A 48 -1.51 -15.00 2.79
C ALA A 48 -1.52 -13.58 2.24
N ALA A 49 -2.52 -13.22 1.42
CA ALA A 49 -2.66 -11.88 0.87
C ALA A 49 -2.93 -10.82 1.95
N VAL A 50 -3.83 -11.10 2.90
CA VAL A 50 -4.09 -10.20 4.04
C VAL A 50 -2.84 -9.98 4.88
N ASN A 51 -2.12 -11.05 5.21
CA ASN A 51 -0.88 -10.96 5.99
C ASN A 51 0.20 -10.18 5.26
N ALA A 52 0.34 -10.39 3.94
CA ALA A 52 1.31 -9.67 3.13
C ALA A 52 1.04 -8.16 3.16
N VAL A 53 -0.18 -7.73 2.86
CA VAL A 53 -0.51 -6.29 2.86
C VAL A 53 -0.43 -5.67 4.25
N ALA A 54 -0.84 -6.40 5.30
CA ALA A 54 -0.72 -5.95 6.69
C ALA A 54 0.73 -5.66 7.05
N GLN A 55 1.60 -6.61 6.76
CA GLN A 55 3.02 -6.51 7.04
C GLN A 55 3.70 -5.42 6.21
N ASN A 56 3.42 -5.38 4.91
CA ASN A 56 4.07 -4.45 3.98
C ASN A 56 3.69 -2.99 4.25
N LEU A 57 2.43 -2.73 4.59
CA LEU A 57 1.93 -1.38 4.86
C LEU A 57 1.91 -0.99 6.35
N GLY A 58 2.27 -1.91 7.25
CA GLY A 58 2.23 -1.70 8.69
C GLY A 58 0.80 -1.47 9.21
N LEU A 59 -0.20 -2.10 8.59
CA LEU A 59 -1.60 -1.97 8.95
C LEU A 59 -2.02 -3.07 9.93
N ALA A 60 -2.97 -2.74 10.82
CA ALA A 60 -3.65 -3.75 11.60
C ALA A 60 -4.62 -4.56 10.71
N ALA A 61 -4.85 -5.84 11.03
CA ALA A 61 -5.70 -6.72 10.21
C ALA A 61 -7.12 -6.18 10.03
N GLU A 62 -7.64 -5.47 11.02
CA GLU A 62 -8.97 -4.83 11.03
C GLU A 62 -9.11 -3.69 10.02
N GLN A 63 -7.99 -3.16 9.53
CA GLN A 63 -7.93 -2.12 8.49
C GLN A 63 -7.93 -2.71 7.08
N ILE A 64 -7.89 -4.05 6.98
CA ILE A 64 -7.82 -4.76 5.71
C ILE A 64 -9.11 -5.56 5.52
N ARG A 65 -9.76 -5.37 4.39
CA ARG A 65 -11.01 -6.04 4.06
C ARG A 65 -10.87 -6.78 2.73
N LEU A 66 -11.25 -8.04 2.71
CA LEU A 66 -11.37 -8.79 1.47
C LEU A 66 -12.53 -8.22 0.64
N VAL A 67 -12.24 -7.75 -0.57
CA VAL A 67 -13.23 -7.24 -1.53
C VAL A 67 -13.71 -8.36 -2.42
N SER A 68 -12.78 -9.10 -3.04
CA SER A 68 -13.07 -10.27 -3.86
C SER A 68 -11.90 -11.25 -3.86
N ALA A 69 -12.22 -12.53 -4.14
CA ALA A 69 -11.25 -13.58 -4.43
C ALA A 69 -11.84 -14.47 -5.51
N GLU A 70 -11.28 -14.38 -6.71
CA GLU A 70 -11.75 -15.14 -7.86
C GLU A 70 -10.73 -16.24 -8.21
N ALA A 71 -11.21 -17.45 -8.43
CA ALA A 71 -10.37 -18.55 -8.88
C ALA A 71 -9.92 -18.32 -10.33
N VAL A 72 -8.63 -18.49 -10.60
CA VAL A 72 -8.00 -18.24 -11.89
C VAL A 72 -7.03 -19.37 -12.23
N GLU A 73 -7.03 -19.78 -13.49
CA GLU A 73 -5.99 -20.60 -14.08
C GLU A 73 -4.95 -19.70 -14.73
N TRP A 74 -3.84 -19.45 -14.04
CA TRP A 74 -2.76 -18.62 -14.53
C TRP A 74 -2.02 -19.28 -15.69
N PRO A 75 -1.59 -18.55 -16.73
CA PRO A 75 -0.94 -19.15 -17.90
C PRO A 75 0.49 -19.64 -17.63
N ASP A 76 1.08 -19.22 -16.51
CA ASP A 76 2.48 -19.47 -16.17
C ASP A 76 2.75 -19.51 -14.66
N SER A 77 3.97 -19.84 -14.28
CA SER A 77 4.42 -19.90 -12.87
C SER A 77 4.60 -18.53 -12.21
N CYS A 78 4.52 -17.43 -12.97
CA CYS A 78 4.53 -16.06 -12.45
C CYS A 78 3.11 -15.51 -12.28
N LEU A 79 2.10 -16.38 -12.29
CA LEU A 79 0.70 -16.02 -12.04
C LEU A 79 0.19 -14.91 -12.95
N GLY A 80 0.62 -14.89 -14.22
CA GLY A 80 0.24 -13.87 -15.19
C GLY A 80 0.88 -12.49 -14.97
N ILE A 81 1.79 -12.34 -14.01
CA ILE A 81 2.55 -11.11 -13.78
C ILE A 81 3.81 -11.13 -14.65
N THR A 82 3.86 -10.26 -15.64
CA THR A 82 5.04 -10.12 -16.49
C THR A 82 6.05 -9.16 -15.83
N THR A 83 7.25 -9.63 -15.59
CA THR A 83 8.36 -8.80 -15.11
C THR A 83 9.51 -8.91 -16.11
N GLU A 84 9.98 -7.78 -16.62
CA GLU A 84 11.07 -7.77 -17.59
C GLU A 84 12.33 -8.44 -17.02
N GLY A 85 12.97 -9.29 -17.80
CA GLY A 85 14.15 -10.04 -17.35
C GLY A 85 13.85 -11.29 -16.51
N ILE A 86 12.60 -11.55 -16.15
CA ILE A 86 12.18 -12.75 -15.42
C ILE A 86 11.55 -13.76 -16.38
N ALA A 87 12.13 -14.95 -16.44
CA ALA A 87 11.57 -16.06 -17.21
C ALA A 87 10.60 -16.88 -16.36
N CYS A 88 9.35 -16.98 -16.83
CA CYS A 88 8.30 -17.76 -16.16
C CYS A 88 8.13 -19.10 -16.89
N ALA A 89 8.01 -20.19 -16.13
CA ALA A 89 7.70 -21.48 -16.71
C ALA A 89 6.27 -21.47 -17.27
N GLN A 90 6.12 -21.91 -18.52
CA GLN A 90 4.83 -21.97 -19.21
C GLN A 90 4.04 -23.20 -18.72
N VAL A 91 3.58 -23.13 -17.50
CA VAL A 91 2.78 -24.17 -16.82
C VAL A 91 1.54 -23.52 -16.22
N ILE A 92 0.37 -24.06 -16.55
CA ILE A 92 -0.89 -23.59 -15.98
C ILE A 92 -0.83 -23.79 -14.47
N THR A 93 -1.08 -22.71 -13.73
CA THR A 93 -1.03 -22.68 -12.27
C THR A 93 -2.40 -22.24 -11.73
N SER A 94 -3.11 -23.12 -11.04
CA SER A 94 -4.37 -22.77 -10.37
C SER A 94 -4.11 -21.84 -9.22
N GLY A 95 -4.99 -20.85 -9.02
CA GLY A 95 -4.83 -19.89 -7.95
C GLY A 95 -5.98 -18.89 -7.85
N PHE A 96 -5.70 -17.73 -7.27
CA PHE A 96 -6.71 -16.71 -7.03
C PHE A 96 -6.20 -15.32 -7.38
N GLN A 97 -7.09 -14.54 -7.99
CA GLN A 97 -7.01 -13.08 -8.04
C GLN A 97 -7.70 -12.54 -6.79
N ILE A 98 -6.96 -11.87 -5.93
CA ILE A 98 -7.45 -11.39 -4.63
C ILE A 98 -7.37 -9.88 -4.60
N ILE A 99 -8.52 -9.22 -4.38
CA ILE A 99 -8.60 -7.77 -4.20
C ILE A 99 -8.89 -7.48 -2.72
N LEU A 100 -8.03 -6.68 -2.11
CA LEU A 100 -8.13 -6.22 -0.74
C LEU A 100 -8.34 -4.71 -0.71
N ASP A 101 -9.17 -4.24 0.22
CA ASP A 101 -9.22 -2.85 0.63
C ASP A 101 -8.30 -2.68 1.86
N ALA A 102 -7.21 -1.96 1.69
CA ALA A 102 -6.21 -1.67 2.72
C ALA A 102 -6.32 -0.19 3.12
N ALA A 103 -7.07 0.10 4.17
CA ALA A 103 -7.32 1.45 4.68
C ALA A 103 -7.86 2.42 3.59
N GLY A 104 -8.83 1.95 2.77
CA GLY A 104 -9.46 2.73 1.70
C GLY A 104 -8.74 2.66 0.36
N ARG A 105 -7.70 1.84 0.24
CA ARG A 105 -6.96 1.60 -1.00
C ARG A 105 -7.14 0.17 -1.46
N GLN A 106 -7.53 0.00 -2.72
CA GLN A 106 -7.60 -1.34 -3.30
C GLN A 106 -6.22 -1.78 -3.77
N VAL A 107 -5.81 -2.94 -3.31
CA VAL A 107 -4.61 -3.65 -3.74
C VAL A 107 -4.98 -5.03 -4.25
N GLU A 108 -4.33 -5.46 -5.31
CA GLU A 108 -4.55 -6.76 -5.93
C GLU A 108 -3.31 -7.64 -5.75
N TYR A 109 -3.59 -8.89 -5.40
CA TYR A 109 -2.59 -9.96 -5.36
C TYR A 109 -3.02 -11.13 -6.23
N HIS A 110 -2.04 -11.71 -6.93
CA HIS A 110 -2.17 -13.01 -7.58
C HIS A 110 -1.52 -14.06 -6.71
N THR A 111 -2.20 -15.18 -6.49
CA THR A 111 -1.69 -16.30 -5.68
C THR A 111 -1.82 -17.61 -6.43
N ASN A 112 -1.01 -18.61 -6.03
CA ASN A 112 -1.33 -20.00 -6.30
C ASN A 112 -2.40 -20.50 -5.31
N GLU A 113 -2.90 -21.71 -5.52
CA GLU A 113 -4.06 -22.25 -4.78
C GLU A 113 -3.85 -22.29 -3.26
N ASP A 114 -2.66 -22.61 -2.80
CA ASP A 114 -2.31 -22.73 -1.37
C ASP A 114 -1.74 -21.45 -0.75
N GLY A 115 -1.54 -20.38 -1.54
CA GLY A 115 -0.99 -19.12 -1.09
C GLY A 115 0.51 -19.12 -0.77
N THR A 116 1.25 -20.17 -1.19
CA THR A 116 2.72 -20.21 -1.00
C THR A 116 3.47 -19.31 -1.99
N VAL A 117 2.85 -19.01 -3.13
CA VAL A 117 3.29 -17.99 -4.08
C VAL A 117 2.28 -16.87 -4.08
N ILE A 118 2.75 -15.65 -3.82
CA ILE A 118 1.93 -14.46 -3.79
C ILE A 118 2.69 -13.31 -4.46
N LEU A 119 2.04 -12.64 -5.41
CA LEU A 119 2.61 -11.57 -6.19
C LEU A 119 1.70 -10.35 -6.19
N PRO A 120 2.21 -9.14 -5.91
CA PRO A 120 1.42 -7.91 -6.06
C PRO A 120 1.15 -7.64 -7.52
N ALA A 121 -0.05 -7.13 -7.84
CA ALA A 121 -0.48 -6.86 -9.20
C ALA A 121 -0.83 -5.39 -9.48
N THR A 122 -1.16 -4.61 -8.44
CA THR A 122 -1.51 -3.19 -8.62
C THR A 122 -0.27 -2.32 -8.62
N GLU A 123 0.17 -1.90 -9.80
CA GLU A 123 1.30 -0.99 -9.96
C GLU A 123 0.91 0.45 -9.55
N ALA A 124 1.76 1.09 -8.76
CA ALA A 124 1.67 2.51 -8.41
C ALA A 124 2.60 3.36 -9.26
N LEU A 125 3.84 2.89 -9.45
CA LEU A 125 4.87 3.61 -10.18
C LEU A 125 5.75 2.61 -10.94
N THR A 126 6.08 2.94 -12.18
CA THR A 126 7.09 2.24 -12.98
C THR A 126 8.18 3.21 -13.40
N TRP A 127 9.40 2.71 -13.46
CA TRP A 127 10.55 3.48 -13.93
C TRP A 127 11.48 2.58 -14.72
N SER A 128 12.08 3.16 -15.76
CA SER A 128 13.09 2.48 -16.56
C SER A 128 14.24 3.41 -16.92
N ARG A 129 15.44 2.82 -17.02
CA ARG A 129 16.63 3.50 -17.47
C ARG A 129 17.40 2.58 -18.44
N SER A 130 17.71 3.09 -19.61
CA SER A 130 18.48 2.32 -20.61
C SER A 130 19.47 3.20 -21.36
N GLY A 131 20.55 2.60 -21.86
CA GLY A 131 21.61 3.29 -22.63
C GLY A 131 22.71 3.87 -21.77
N GLY A 132 23.29 5.00 -22.20
CA GLY A 132 24.49 5.58 -21.59
C GLY A 132 25.74 4.76 -21.86
N ILE A 133 26.92 5.34 -21.59
CA ILE A 133 28.23 4.68 -21.77
C ILE A 133 28.34 3.37 -20.97
N ALA A 134 27.70 3.31 -19.79
CA ALA A 134 27.70 2.13 -18.93
C ALA A 134 26.74 1.03 -19.42
N GLY A 135 25.90 1.29 -20.43
CA GLY A 135 24.93 0.34 -20.94
C GLY A 135 23.88 -0.04 -19.91
N PHE A 136 23.29 0.94 -19.24
CA PHE A 136 22.21 0.71 -18.29
C PHE A 136 21.02 0.01 -18.94
N CYS A 137 20.33 -0.82 -18.18
CA CYS A 137 19.12 -1.52 -18.58
C CYS A 137 18.33 -1.91 -17.31
N ASP A 138 17.90 -0.90 -16.57
CA ASP A 138 17.24 -1.07 -15.29
C ASP A 138 15.74 -0.84 -15.44
N ASN A 139 14.94 -1.68 -14.79
CA ASN A 139 13.51 -1.51 -14.65
C ASN A 139 13.14 -1.62 -13.17
N LEU A 140 12.21 -0.77 -12.73
CA LEU A 140 11.70 -0.75 -11.37
C LEU A 140 10.18 -0.60 -11.41
N THR A 141 9.50 -1.42 -10.60
CA THR A 141 8.06 -1.31 -10.35
C THR A 141 7.82 -1.18 -8.85
N VAL A 142 7.07 -0.15 -8.47
CA VAL A 142 6.56 0.04 -7.10
C VAL A 142 5.08 -0.29 -7.12
N TYR A 143 4.65 -1.16 -6.22
CA TYR A 143 3.27 -1.60 -6.11
C TYR A 143 2.53 -0.85 -4.99
N LEU A 144 1.20 -0.74 -5.12
CA LEU A 144 0.35 -0.15 -4.08
C LEU A 144 0.43 -0.90 -2.75
N SER A 145 0.85 -2.15 -2.78
CA SER A 145 1.11 -2.99 -1.60
C SER A 145 2.39 -2.63 -0.83
N GLY A 146 3.15 -1.63 -1.30
CA GLY A 146 4.43 -1.24 -0.69
C GLY A 146 5.63 -2.09 -1.12
N GLU A 147 5.44 -3.07 -2.01
CA GLU A 147 6.55 -3.83 -2.59
C GLU A 147 7.21 -3.06 -3.73
N VAL A 148 8.51 -3.23 -3.85
CA VAL A 148 9.33 -2.71 -4.95
C VAL A 148 10.03 -3.88 -5.63
N ARG A 149 9.94 -3.97 -6.93
CA ARG A 149 10.65 -4.96 -7.75
C ARG A 149 11.54 -4.26 -8.75
N GLY A 150 12.77 -4.75 -8.86
CA GLY A 150 13.73 -4.22 -9.81
C GLY A 150 14.38 -5.33 -10.60
N THR A 151 14.66 -5.07 -11.88
CA THR A 151 15.39 -5.96 -12.76
C THR A 151 16.44 -5.20 -13.55
N ASN A 152 17.50 -5.89 -13.92
CA ASN A 152 18.52 -5.39 -14.83
C ASN A 152 18.64 -6.37 -16.00
N CYS A 153 18.38 -5.89 -17.21
CA CYS A 153 18.45 -6.69 -18.45
C CYS A 153 19.84 -6.67 -19.11
N ASN A 154 20.81 -5.94 -18.55
CA ASN A 154 22.19 -5.95 -19.05
C ASN A 154 22.92 -7.17 -18.54
N THR A 155 23.06 -8.18 -19.40
CA THR A 155 23.76 -9.44 -19.08
C THR A 155 25.25 -9.28 -18.78
N SER A 156 25.83 -8.13 -19.06
CA SER A 156 27.24 -7.80 -18.79
C SER A 156 27.44 -7.17 -17.40
N GLN A 157 26.35 -6.79 -16.71
CA GLN A 157 26.37 -6.19 -15.39
C GLN A 157 26.14 -7.27 -14.30
N PRO A 158 26.60 -7.05 -13.08
CA PRO A 158 26.31 -7.97 -11.99
C PRO A 158 24.79 -8.09 -11.76
N VAL A 159 24.39 -9.30 -11.51
CA VAL A 159 22.99 -9.68 -11.26
C VAL A 159 22.39 -8.82 -10.16
N VAL A 160 21.14 -8.41 -10.33
CA VAL A 160 20.30 -7.80 -9.31
C VAL A 160 20.44 -8.57 -7.99
N LYS A 161 20.90 -7.91 -6.95
CA LYS A 161 21.16 -8.55 -5.66
C LYS A 161 19.87 -8.94 -4.94
N ARG A 162 18.81 -8.17 -5.14
CA ARG A 162 17.47 -8.44 -4.62
C ARG A 162 16.45 -8.17 -5.72
N LEU A 163 15.59 -9.16 -5.96
CA LEU A 163 14.48 -8.99 -6.91
C LEU A 163 13.35 -8.14 -6.35
N SER A 164 13.26 -8.04 -5.01
CA SER A 164 12.22 -7.26 -4.34
C SER A 164 12.70 -6.70 -2.99
N GLU A 165 12.10 -5.60 -2.61
CA GLU A 165 12.27 -4.90 -1.34
C GLU A 165 10.92 -4.32 -0.88
N LEU A 166 10.82 -3.91 0.37
CA LEU A 166 9.67 -3.16 0.88
C LEU A 166 10.03 -1.69 1.05
N LEU A 167 9.07 -0.84 0.75
CA LEU A 167 9.15 0.57 1.11
C LEU A 167 9.15 0.74 2.63
N SER A 168 9.93 1.69 3.12
CA SER A 168 9.81 2.17 4.49
C SER A 168 8.48 2.90 4.71
N ALA A 169 8.08 3.07 5.96
CA ALA A 169 6.86 3.82 6.31
C ALA A 169 6.87 5.26 5.77
N GLU A 170 8.04 5.92 5.74
CA GLU A 170 8.21 7.25 5.19
C GLU A 170 8.04 7.27 3.66
N GLU A 171 8.61 6.29 2.98
CA GLU A 171 8.47 6.13 1.52
C GLU A 171 7.02 5.80 1.12
N ILE A 172 6.33 4.96 1.91
CA ILE A 172 4.90 4.69 1.74
C ILE A 172 4.09 5.98 1.90
N ALA A 173 4.36 6.79 2.93
CA ALA A 173 3.66 8.05 3.15
C ALA A 173 3.88 9.02 1.97
N THR A 174 5.11 9.14 1.48
CA THR A 174 5.48 9.98 0.34
C THR A 174 4.77 9.51 -0.95
N LEU A 175 4.81 8.21 -1.23
CA LEU A 175 4.12 7.62 -2.39
C LEU A 175 2.61 7.88 -2.31
N ASN A 176 2.02 7.74 -1.13
CA ASN A 176 0.60 7.97 -0.89
C ASN A 176 0.19 9.42 -1.11
N GLU A 177 1.03 10.38 -0.73
CA GLU A 177 0.82 11.80 -1.00
C GLU A 177 0.76 12.04 -2.51
N TRP A 178 1.71 11.52 -3.27
CA TRP A 178 1.71 11.68 -4.73
C TRP A 178 0.51 11.02 -5.40
N ILE A 179 0.18 9.77 -5.01
CA ILE A 179 -0.99 9.06 -5.55
C ILE A 179 -2.29 9.80 -5.29
N SER A 180 -2.47 10.37 -4.09
CA SER A 180 -3.68 11.11 -3.74
C SER A 180 -3.76 12.48 -4.39
N ARG A 181 -2.63 13.08 -4.71
CA ARG A 181 -2.53 14.41 -5.28
C ARG A 181 -2.63 14.41 -6.80
N TYR A 182 -1.84 13.56 -7.45
CA TYR A 182 -1.73 13.51 -8.91
C TYR A 182 -2.61 12.42 -9.50
N GLY A 183 -3.01 12.61 -10.77
CA GLY A 183 -3.57 11.55 -11.61
C GLY A 183 -2.46 10.73 -12.27
N LEU A 184 -2.53 10.61 -13.60
CA LEU A 184 -1.44 10.02 -14.37
C LEU A 184 -0.30 11.04 -14.52
N VAL A 185 0.91 10.65 -14.09
CA VAL A 185 2.14 11.42 -14.30
C VAL A 185 3.05 10.60 -15.22
N GLU A 186 3.52 11.19 -16.29
CA GLU A 186 4.50 10.61 -17.20
C GLU A 186 5.68 11.59 -17.34
N ILE A 187 6.89 11.12 -17.02
CA ILE A 187 8.13 11.88 -17.09
C ILE A 187 9.05 11.18 -18.09
N ASP A 188 9.50 11.93 -19.08
CA ASP A 188 10.60 11.55 -19.99
C ASP A 188 11.80 12.46 -19.69
N ALA A 189 12.76 11.91 -18.94
CA ALA A 189 14.02 12.58 -18.60
C ALA A 189 15.19 12.05 -19.43
N SER A 190 14.92 11.65 -20.67
CA SER A 190 15.90 11.12 -21.60
C SER A 190 16.82 12.23 -22.15
N ASP A 191 18.04 11.84 -22.52
CA ASP A 191 18.92 12.73 -23.26
C ASP A 191 18.30 13.10 -24.62
N PRO A 192 18.61 14.27 -25.17
CA PRO A 192 18.14 14.70 -26.48
C PRO A 192 18.49 13.70 -27.58
N GLU A 193 17.68 13.66 -28.63
CA GLU A 193 17.97 12.84 -29.81
C GLU A 193 19.30 13.25 -30.47
N GLY A 194 20.04 12.26 -30.95
CA GLY A 194 21.32 12.48 -31.64
C GLY A 194 22.53 12.60 -30.71
N VAL A 195 22.34 12.54 -29.38
CA VAL A 195 23.46 12.44 -28.45
C VAL A 195 24.08 11.05 -28.57
N SER A 196 25.41 11.01 -28.69
CA SER A 196 26.16 9.75 -28.60
C SER A 196 26.02 9.17 -27.21
N ASP A 197 25.80 7.86 -27.10
CA ASP A 197 25.55 7.20 -25.81
C ASP A 197 24.34 7.74 -25.04
N ARG A 198 23.28 8.08 -25.76
CA ARG A 198 22.02 8.59 -25.19
C ARG A 198 21.51 7.67 -24.09
N MET A 199 21.11 8.29 -22.97
CA MET A 199 20.39 7.63 -21.90
C MET A 199 18.89 7.92 -22.06
N THR A 200 18.08 6.88 -21.97
CA THR A 200 16.61 6.97 -21.94
C THR A 200 16.13 6.71 -20.53
N ILE A 201 15.35 7.64 -19.97
CA ILE A 201 14.78 7.53 -18.62
C ILE A 201 13.29 7.84 -18.69
N ASN A 202 12.45 6.89 -18.31
CA ASN A 202 11.00 7.06 -18.26
C ASN A 202 10.49 6.74 -16.85
N LEU A 203 9.53 7.53 -16.39
CA LEU A 203 8.79 7.29 -15.16
C LEU A 203 7.30 7.45 -15.42
N LYS A 204 6.49 6.55 -14.86
CA LYS A 204 5.05 6.64 -14.86
C LYS A 204 4.54 6.42 -13.45
N LEU A 205 3.76 7.36 -12.93
CA LEU A 205 3.00 7.23 -11.68
C LEU A 205 1.52 7.21 -12.01
N THR A 206 0.80 6.23 -11.48
CA THR A 206 -0.66 6.13 -11.60
C THR A 206 -1.28 6.46 -10.25
N GLY A 207 -1.90 7.64 -10.16
CA GLY A 207 -2.58 8.09 -8.97
C GLY A 207 -4.08 8.26 -9.16
N THR A 208 -4.76 8.62 -8.08
CA THR A 208 -6.20 8.85 -8.02
C THR A 208 -6.56 10.34 -7.90
N GLY A 209 -5.56 11.20 -7.75
CA GLY A 209 -5.73 12.64 -7.68
C GLY A 209 -6.08 13.28 -9.03
N THR A 210 -6.28 14.57 -9.02
CA THR A 210 -6.70 15.34 -10.21
C THR A 210 -5.69 16.41 -10.63
N GLU A 211 -4.65 16.63 -9.83
CA GLU A 211 -3.61 17.60 -10.17
C GLU A 211 -2.71 17.04 -11.28
N GLN A 212 -2.24 17.94 -12.11
CA GLN A 212 -1.17 17.63 -13.08
C GLN A 212 0.18 18.05 -12.49
N LEU A 213 1.19 17.23 -12.67
CA LEU A 213 2.56 17.59 -12.31
C LEU A 213 3.09 18.61 -13.32
N THR A 214 3.34 19.83 -12.85
CA THR A 214 3.89 20.95 -13.66
C THR A 214 5.14 21.56 -13.03
N ASP A 215 5.48 21.15 -11.82
CA ASP A 215 6.62 21.68 -11.07
C ASP A 215 7.87 20.82 -11.32
N PRO A 216 8.91 21.38 -11.96
CA PRO A 216 10.15 20.65 -12.23
C PRO A 216 10.89 20.19 -10.96
N ALA A 217 10.70 20.88 -9.83
CA ALA A 217 11.33 20.47 -8.58
C ALA A 217 10.70 19.16 -8.05
N THR A 218 9.38 19.02 -8.13
CA THR A 218 8.68 17.79 -7.78
C THR A 218 9.01 16.64 -8.75
N GLU A 219 9.12 16.93 -10.05
CA GLU A 219 9.59 15.95 -11.05
C GLU A 219 10.96 15.38 -10.66
N GLN A 220 11.90 16.25 -10.29
CA GLN A 220 13.24 15.83 -9.85
C GLN A 220 13.18 14.98 -8.57
N VAL A 221 12.30 15.31 -7.63
CA VAL A 221 12.11 14.51 -6.40
C VAL A 221 11.59 13.11 -6.72
N LEU A 222 10.63 12.97 -7.65
CA LEU A 222 10.14 11.68 -8.11
C LEU A 222 11.26 10.84 -8.75
N LEU A 223 12.06 11.43 -9.61
CA LEU A 223 13.20 10.76 -10.24
C LEU A 223 14.27 10.33 -9.21
N GLN A 224 14.57 11.18 -8.23
CA GLN A 224 15.50 10.85 -7.15
C GLN A 224 14.97 9.71 -6.26
N PHE A 225 13.67 9.71 -5.97
CA PHE A 225 13.03 8.65 -5.20
C PHE A 225 13.22 7.28 -5.86
N VAL A 226 12.86 7.13 -7.13
CA VAL A 226 13.01 5.86 -7.84
C VAL A 226 14.46 5.47 -8.02
N GLN A 227 15.37 6.43 -8.26
CA GLN A 227 16.80 6.16 -8.36
C GLN A 227 17.35 5.59 -7.03
N SER A 228 16.93 6.14 -5.89
CA SER A 228 17.35 5.65 -4.58
C SER A 228 16.87 4.23 -4.30
N LEU A 229 15.63 3.89 -4.73
CA LEU A 229 15.08 2.54 -4.65
C LEU A 229 15.89 1.57 -5.53
N ASN A 230 16.16 1.96 -6.78
CA ASN A 230 16.94 1.16 -7.70
C ASN A 230 18.35 0.90 -7.16
N ASP A 231 19.02 1.91 -6.63
CA ASP A 231 20.37 1.79 -6.10
C ASP A 231 20.42 0.79 -4.92
N ARG A 232 19.39 0.74 -4.07
CA ARG A 232 19.30 -0.25 -2.97
C ARG A 232 19.11 -1.68 -3.47
N LEU A 233 18.37 -1.86 -4.56
CA LEU A 233 18.16 -3.18 -5.17
C LEU A 233 19.40 -3.69 -5.92
N MET A 234 20.15 -2.77 -6.53
CA MET A 234 21.29 -3.08 -7.41
C MET A 234 22.66 -3.08 -6.71
N VAL A 235 22.74 -2.68 -5.43
CA VAL A 235 24.05 -2.64 -4.70
C VAL A 235 24.66 -4.04 -4.61
N PRO A 236 25.95 -4.21 -4.96
CA PRO A 236 26.65 -5.49 -4.93
C PRO A 236 26.92 -6.04 -3.53
#